data_1f297ddd425a94926f15ca86358cf1f1
#
_entry.id   1f297ddd425a94926f15ca86358cf1f1
#
_cell.length_a   1.000
_cell.length_b   1.000
_cell.length_c   1.000
_cell.angle_alpha   90.00
_cell.angle_beta   90.00
_cell.angle_gamma   90.00
#
_symmetry.space_group_name_H-M   'P 1'
#
loop_
_entity.id
_entity.type
_entity.pdbx_description
1 polymer ?
#
loop_
_entity_poly.entity_id
_entity_poly.type
_entity_poly.pdbx_seq_one_letter_code
_entity_poly.pdbx_strand_id
1 'polypeptide(L)'
;MKKKLFLLCLIALLFLQWCGEKHTPAEPDVVSSISTNRDQYLTVVANRDKIEDKEAFAWELIEMCQENSFLTIKFSTDRGYATHIRMSVYLWKDEIEGHDAVMEIEYEPVEFNVDYDIMNNPDKFELYVDGERVEK
;
A
#
# COMPACT_ATOMS: atom_id res chain seq x y z
N MET A 1 -12.90 42.40 31.69
CA MET A 1 -13.30 40.99 31.81
C MET A 1 -13.68 40.36 30.47
N LYS A 2 -14.48 41.01 29.63
CA LYS A 2 -14.87 40.45 28.29
C LYS A 2 -13.71 40.30 27.32
N LYS A 3 -12.68 41.14 27.34
CA LYS A 3 -11.50 41.07 26.49
C LYS A 3 -10.57 39.90 26.84
N LYS A 4 -10.47 39.52 28.09
CA LYS A 4 -9.67 38.37 28.55
C LYS A 4 -10.31 37.02 28.18
N LEU A 5 -11.64 36.96 28.24
CA LEU A 5 -12.38 35.77 27.82
C LEU A 5 -12.32 35.55 26.35
N PHE A 6 -12.36 36.60 25.53
CA PHE A 6 -12.23 36.55 24.08
C PHE A 6 -10.85 36.07 23.63
N LEU A 7 -9.80 36.53 24.31
CA LEU A 7 -8.43 36.13 24.05
C LEU A 7 -8.21 34.64 24.39
N LEU A 8 -8.82 34.15 25.47
CA LEU A 8 -8.75 32.76 25.89
C LEU A 8 -9.42 31.82 24.87
N CYS A 9 -10.56 32.22 24.33
CA CYS A 9 -11.28 31.49 23.28
C CYS A 9 -10.49 31.46 21.96
N LEU A 10 -9.80 32.54 21.62
CA LEU A 10 -8.97 32.63 20.41
C LEU A 10 -7.74 31.69 20.50
N ILE A 11 -7.12 31.62 21.67
CA ILE A 11 -5.99 30.70 21.93
C ILE A 11 -6.45 29.26 21.90
N ALA A 12 -7.64 28.95 22.47
CA ALA A 12 -8.20 27.60 22.40
C ALA A 12 -8.53 27.15 20.96
N LEU A 13 -9.00 28.07 20.12
CA LEU A 13 -9.24 27.80 18.69
C LEU A 13 -7.94 27.57 17.91
N LEU A 14 -6.86 28.26 18.26
CA LEU A 14 -5.55 28.04 17.67
C LEU A 14 -4.95 26.67 18.05
N PHE A 15 -5.17 26.21 19.30
CA PHE A 15 -4.75 24.88 19.74
C PHE A 15 -5.52 23.76 19.06
N LEU A 16 -6.79 23.95 18.73
CA LEU A 16 -7.61 22.98 17.99
C LEU A 16 -7.15 22.79 16.54
N GLN A 17 -6.50 23.78 15.94
CA GLN A 17 -5.93 23.69 14.59
C GLN A 17 -4.57 22.98 14.56
N TRP A 18 -3.92 22.80 15.71
CA TRP A 18 -2.62 22.15 15.83
C TRP A 18 -2.71 20.67 16.25
N CYS A 19 -3.88 20.22 16.66
CA CYS A 19 -4.11 18.83 17.03
C CYS A 19 -4.35 17.96 15.79
N GLY A 20 -3.25 17.44 15.23
CA GLY A 20 -3.26 16.33 14.31
C GLY A 20 -3.20 16.75 12.84
N GLU A 21 -2.14 16.35 12.16
CA GLU A 21 -2.19 16.17 10.72
C GLU A 21 -3.31 15.17 10.43
N LYS A 22 -4.40 15.65 9.86
CA LYS A 22 -5.47 14.77 9.41
C LYS A 22 -4.97 14.03 8.19
N HIS A 23 -4.87 12.72 8.29
CA HIS A 23 -4.66 11.87 7.14
C HIS A 23 -5.80 12.10 6.14
N THR A 24 -5.44 12.33 4.89
CA THR A 24 -6.40 12.51 3.80
C THR A 24 -6.52 11.20 3.05
N PRO A 25 -7.71 10.56 3.06
CA PRO A 25 -7.95 9.35 2.28
C PRO A 25 -7.65 9.55 0.80
N ALA A 26 -7.01 8.56 0.21
CA ALA A 26 -6.63 8.56 -1.20
C ALA A 26 -6.56 7.12 -1.72
N GLU A 27 -6.26 6.96 -2.99
CA GLU A 27 -5.95 5.66 -3.57
C GLU A 27 -4.69 5.06 -2.89
N PRO A 28 -4.61 3.73 -2.78
CA PRO A 28 -3.37 3.08 -2.33
C PRO A 28 -2.21 3.46 -3.23
N ASP A 29 -1.02 3.55 -2.64
CA ASP A 29 0.18 3.89 -3.40
C ASP A 29 1.40 3.09 -2.94
N VAL A 30 2.36 2.94 -3.83
CA VAL A 30 3.66 2.33 -3.54
C VAL A 30 4.67 3.45 -3.28
N VAL A 31 5.24 3.47 -2.09
CA VAL A 31 6.19 4.51 -1.68
C VAL A 31 7.65 4.04 -1.72
N SER A 32 7.87 2.74 -1.83
CA SER A 32 9.21 2.15 -1.99
C SER A 32 9.11 0.87 -2.82
N SER A 33 10.07 0.68 -3.72
CA SER A 33 10.20 -0.52 -4.53
C SER A 33 11.66 -0.95 -4.58
N ILE A 34 11.89 -2.22 -4.26
CA ILE A 34 13.19 -2.87 -4.44
C ILE A 34 12.99 -4.00 -5.41
N SER A 35 13.74 -3.99 -6.50
CA SER A 35 13.69 -5.03 -7.52
C SER A 35 14.97 -5.86 -7.51
N THR A 36 14.82 -7.18 -7.50
CA THR A 36 15.91 -8.13 -7.72
C THR A 36 15.54 -8.99 -8.91
N ASN A 37 16.23 -8.80 -10.03
CA ASN A 37 15.80 -9.31 -11.34
C ASN A 37 14.39 -8.78 -11.68
N ARG A 38 13.37 -9.65 -11.67
CA ARG A 38 11.95 -9.28 -11.87
C ARG A 38 11.10 -9.52 -10.63
N ASP A 39 11.72 -9.86 -9.50
CA ASP A 39 11.05 -9.92 -8.21
C ASP A 39 10.92 -8.51 -7.64
N GLN A 40 9.72 -8.16 -7.18
CA GLN A 40 9.38 -6.85 -6.65
C GLN A 40 9.07 -6.93 -5.15
N TYR A 41 9.73 -6.11 -4.37
CA TYR A 41 9.45 -5.91 -2.94
C TYR A 41 8.91 -4.50 -2.76
N LEU A 42 7.64 -4.37 -2.40
CA LEU A 42 6.93 -3.10 -2.37
C LEU A 42 6.54 -2.71 -0.96
N THR A 43 6.74 -1.44 -0.63
CA THR A 43 6.14 -0.83 0.55
C THR A 43 4.93 -0.03 0.10
N VAL A 44 3.76 -0.40 0.60
CA VAL A 44 2.46 0.15 0.20
C VAL A 44 1.86 0.95 1.35
N VAL A 45 1.27 2.08 1.02
CA VAL A 45 0.39 2.84 1.92
C VAL A 45 -1.04 2.70 1.43
N ALA A 46 -1.94 2.29 2.32
CA ALA A 46 -3.35 2.09 1.98
C ALA A 46 -4.09 3.42 1.83
N ASN A 47 -3.61 4.48 2.48
CA ASN A 47 -4.21 5.81 2.50
C ASN A 47 -5.66 5.80 3.01
N ARG A 48 -5.93 4.96 4.00
CA ARG A 48 -7.23 4.81 4.68
C ARG A 48 -7.03 4.38 6.12
N ASP A 49 -7.99 4.65 6.97
CA ASP A 49 -7.90 4.35 8.41
C ASP A 49 -8.04 2.86 8.71
N LYS A 50 -8.65 2.11 7.80
CA LYS A 50 -8.95 0.70 7.98
C LYS A 50 -9.04 -0.02 6.64
N ILE A 51 -8.55 -1.26 6.60
CA ILE A 51 -8.77 -2.20 5.51
C ILE A 51 -9.82 -3.21 5.97
N GLU A 52 -11.05 -3.05 5.49
CA GLU A 52 -12.19 -3.88 5.92
C GLU A 52 -12.13 -5.30 5.35
N ASP A 53 -11.78 -5.40 4.06
CA ASP A 53 -11.63 -6.65 3.33
C ASP A 53 -10.22 -6.76 2.78
N LYS A 54 -9.37 -7.49 3.50
CA LYS A 54 -7.96 -7.66 3.14
C LYS A 54 -7.76 -8.39 1.81
N GLU A 55 -8.59 -9.38 1.52
CA GLU A 55 -8.50 -10.14 0.27
C GLU A 55 -8.85 -9.27 -0.94
N ALA A 56 -9.96 -8.54 -0.86
CA ALA A 56 -10.36 -7.61 -1.91
C ALA A 56 -9.32 -6.50 -2.11
N PHE A 57 -8.77 -5.97 -1.02
CA PHE A 57 -7.72 -4.96 -1.07
C PHE A 57 -6.43 -5.50 -1.71
N ALA A 58 -6.06 -6.73 -1.39
CA ALA A 58 -4.89 -7.37 -2.00
C ALA A 58 -5.08 -7.53 -3.52
N TRP A 59 -6.25 -7.96 -3.98
CA TRP A 59 -6.55 -8.05 -5.41
C TRP A 59 -6.51 -6.69 -6.09
N GLU A 60 -7.03 -5.64 -5.45
CA GLU A 60 -6.92 -4.26 -5.95
C GLU A 60 -5.46 -3.87 -6.19
N LEU A 61 -4.58 -4.18 -5.25
CA LEU A 61 -3.14 -3.88 -5.39
C LEU A 61 -2.48 -4.69 -6.51
N ILE A 62 -2.84 -5.95 -6.69
CA ILE A 62 -2.33 -6.77 -7.78
C ILE A 62 -2.76 -6.20 -9.14
N GLU A 63 -4.01 -5.80 -9.29
CA GLU A 63 -4.49 -5.12 -10.50
C GLU A 63 -3.72 -3.82 -10.76
N MET A 64 -3.47 -3.02 -9.73
CA MET A 64 -2.67 -1.80 -9.85
C MET A 64 -1.22 -2.09 -10.28
N CYS A 65 -0.62 -3.18 -9.81
CA CYS A 65 0.69 -3.63 -10.30
C CYS A 65 0.65 -4.00 -11.79
N GLN A 66 -0.37 -4.73 -12.21
CA GLN A 66 -0.55 -5.13 -13.61
C GLN A 66 -0.76 -3.92 -14.52
N GLU A 67 -1.57 -2.96 -14.10
CA GLU A 67 -1.85 -1.72 -14.83
C GLU A 67 -0.75 -0.67 -14.72
N ASN A 68 0.20 -0.87 -13.79
CA ASN A 68 1.25 0.11 -13.45
C ASN A 68 0.65 1.49 -13.09
N SER A 69 -0.41 1.47 -12.28
CA SER A 69 -1.25 2.65 -12.01
C SER A 69 -0.93 3.39 -10.71
N PHE A 70 0.10 2.98 -9.97
CA PHE A 70 0.54 3.70 -8.77
C PHE A 70 1.02 5.11 -9.12
N LEU A 71 0.77 6.05 -8.23
CA LEU A 71 1.07 7.46 -8.47
C LEU A 71 2.56 7.78 -8.31
N THR A 72 3.16 7.35 -7.20
CA THR A 72 4.52 7.76 -6.83
C THR A 72 5.60 6.99 -7.59
N ILE A 73 5.40 5.69 -7.80
CA ILE A 73 6.37 4.82 -8.46
C ILE A 73 5.74 4.18 -9.70
N LYS A 74 6.44 4.28 -10.81
CA LYS A 74 6.14 3.51 -12.02
C LYS A 74 7.18 2.42 -12.22
N PHE A 75 6.71 1.21 -12.47
CA PHE A 75 7.60 0.08 -12.73
C PHE A 75 8.14 0.14 -14.15
N SER A 76 9.43 -0.14 -14.31
CA SER A 76 10.01 -0.35 -15.63
C SER A 76 9.58 -1.70 -16.18
N THR A 77 9.14 -1.72 -17.43
CA THR A 77 8.78 -2.94 -18.16
C THR A 77 9.84 -3.34 -19.18
N ASP A 78 10.99 -2.68 -19.20
CA ASP A 78 12.07 -2.92 -20.16
C ASP A 78 12.63 -4.34 -20.11
N ARG A 79 12.59 -4.97 -18.94
CA ARG A 79 13.02 -6.36 -18.72
C ARG A 79 11.86 -7.34 -18.63
N GLY A 80 10.64 -6.90 -18.94
CA GLY A 80 9.40 -7.64 -18.77
C GLY A 80 8.68 -7.32 -17.47
N TYR A 81 7.56 -7.97 -17.24
CA TYR A 81 6.74 -7.80 -16.05
C TYR A 81 7.28 -8.59 -14.87
N ALA A 82 6.80 -8.24 -13.67
CA ALA A 82 7.21 -8.91 -12.45
C ALA A 82 6.89 -10.41 -12.48
N THR A 83 7.80 -11.19 -11.89
CA THR A 83 7.66 -12.65 -11.75
C THR A 83 7.30 -13.08 -10.33
N HIS A 84 7.38 -12.17 -9.39
CA HIS A 84 7.04 -12.36 -7.99
C HIS A 84 6.83 -10.98 -7.35
N ILE A 85 5.79 -10.84 -6.56
CA ILE A 85 5.50 -9.60 -5.84
C ILE A 85 5.33 -9.90 -4.36
N ARG A 86 6.01 -9.13 -3.53
CA ARG A 86 5.80 -9.05 -2.08
C ARG A 86 5.47 -7.64 -1.69
N MET A 87 4.47 -7.46 -0.84
CA MET A 87 4.07 -6.15 -0.36
C MET A 87 3.94 -6.17 1.16
N SER A 88 4.54 -5.15 1.79
CA SER A 88 4.25 -4.80 3.18
C SER A 88 3.35 -3.57 3.16
N VAL A 89 2.16 -3.68 3.74
CA VAL A 89 1.13 -2.65 3.69
C VAL A 89 1.03 -1.93 5.03
N TYR A 90 1.07 -0.61 4.98
CA TYR A 90 0.82 0.31 6.11
C TYR A 90 -0.41 1.14 5.81
N LEU A 91 -1.14 1.57 6.83
CA LEU A 91 -2.32 2.41 6.60
C LEU A 91 -1.92 3.79 6.09
N TRP A 92 -0.88 4.38 6.69
CA TRP A 92 -0.42 5.73 6.38
C TRP A 92 1.11 5.78 6.30
N LYS A 93 1.62 6.72 5.52
CA LYS A 93 3.06 6.89 5.30
C LYS A 93 3.86 7.14 6.59
N ASP A 94 3.30 7.90 7.53
CA ASP A 94 3.94 8.20 8.82
C ASP A 94 3.99 6.99 9.76
N GLU A 95 3.26 5.91 9.46
CA GLU A 95 3.27 4.67 10.24
C GLU A 95 4.32 3.67 9.78
N ILE A 96 5.02 3.90 8.67
CA ILE A 96 6.06 2.98 8.16
C ILE A 96 7.21 2.85 9.15
N GLU A 97 7.62 3.96 9.76
CA GLU A 97 8.60 3.95 10.84
C GLU A 97 7.89 3.79 12.19
N GLY A 98 8.25 2.79 12.96
CA GLY A 98 7.77 2.58 14.32
C GLY A 98 6.49 1.74 14.46
N HIS A 99 5.89 1.28 13.36
CA HIS A 99 4.75 0.37 13.36
C HIS A 99 5.03 -0.84 12.49
N ASP A 100 4.43 -1.96 12.84
CA ASP A 100 4.42 -3.13 11.96
C ASP A 100 3.46 -2.93 10.79
N ALA A 101 3.73 -3.59 9.67
CA ALA A 101 2.78 -3.63 8.56
C ALA A 101 1.45 -4.24 9.03
N VAL A 102 0.34 -3.68 8.56
CA VAL A 102 -1.01 -4.18 8.92
C VAL A 102 -1.39 -5.41 8.13
N MET A 103 -0.72 -5.66 7.01
CA MET A 103 -0.84 -6.90 6.26
C MET A 103 0.38 -7.11 5.35
N GLU A 104 0.65 -8.37 5.07
CA GLU A 104 1.65 -8.83 4.11
C GLU A 104 0.95 -9.53 2.95
N ILE A 105 1.39 -9.21 1.74
CA ILE A 105 0.86 -9.78 0.51
C ILE A 105 1.98 -10.44 -0.26
N GLU A 106 1.71 -11.62 -0.80
CA GLU A 106 2.62 -12.31 -1.71
C GLU A 106 1.85 -12.83 -2.91
N TYR A 107 2.36 -12.57 -4.10
CA TYR A 107 1.79 -13.03 -5.36
C TYR A 107 2.88 -13.71 -6.15
N GLU A 108 2.77 -15.02 -6.30
CA GLU A 108 3.82 -15.87 -6.84
C GLU A 108 3.27 -16.98 -7.73
N PRO A 109 4.08 -17.51 -8.67
CA PRO A 109 3.69 -18.66 -9.46
C PRO A 109 3.47 -19.91 -8.58
N VAL A 110 2.47 -20.72 -8.93
CA VAL A 110 2.22 -22.02 -8.29
C VAL A 110 3.44 -22.95 -8.46
N GLU A 111 4.06 -22.89 -9.64
CA GLU A 111 5.28 -23.62 -9.96
C GLU A 111 6.33 -22.64 -10.44
N PHE A 112 7.58 -22.81 -9.97
CA PHE A 112 8.66 -21.98 -10.43
C PHE A 112 8.86 -22.11 -11.95
N ASN A 113 8.70 -21.00 -12.65
CA ASN A 113 8.98 -20.89 -14.07
C ASN A 113 9.37 -19.45 -14.40
N VAL A 114 10.60 -19.26 -14.90
CA VAL A 114 11.16 -17.95 -15.24
C VAL A 114 10.41 -17.23 -16.36
N ASP A 115 9.61 -17.96 -17.13
CA ASP A 115 8.84 -17.41 -18.23
C ASP A 115 7.47 -16.89 -17.80
N TYR A 116 7.04 -17.17 -16.56
CA TYR A 116 5.76 -16.68 -16.04
C TYR A 116 5.89 -15.27 -15.47
N ASP A 117 4.97 -14.41 -15.83
CA ASP A 117 4.85 -13.07 -15.29
C ASP A 117 3.40 -12.69 -14.99
N ILE A 118 3.22 -11.64 -14.19
CA ILE A 118 1.89 -11.23 -13.68
C ILE A 118 0.92 -10.77 -14.78
N MET A 119 1.41 -10.39 -15.96
CA MET A 119 0.58 -9.89 -17.05
C MET A 119 0.21 -10.98 -18.04
N ASN A 120 1.17 -11.84 -18.40
CA ASN A 120 0.98 -12.82 -19.46
C ASN A 120 0.45 -14.16 -18.94
N ASN A 121 0.70 -14.46 -17.68
CA ASN A 121 0.36 -15.74 -17.06
C ASN A 121 -0.38 -15.58 -15.71
N PRO A 122 -1.38 -14.71 -15.57
CA PRO A 122 -2.04 -14.48 -14.27
C PRO A 122 -2.74 -15.73 -13.73
N ASP A 123 -3.12 -16.66 -14.58
CA ASP A 123 -3.70 -17.95 -14.21
C ASP A 123 -2.72 -18.93 -13.54
N LYS A 124 -1.41 -18.64 -13.64
CA LYS A 124 -0.33 -19.43 -13.03
C LYS A 124 0.09 -18.92 -11.64
N PHE A 125 -0.50 -17.83 -11.17
CA PHE A 125 -0.15 -17.19 -9.91
C PHE A 125 -1.17 -17.47 -8.81
N GLU A 126 -0.67 -17.50 -7.58
CA GLU A 126 -1.46 -17.59 -6.35
C GLU A 126 -1.21 -16.35 -5.49
N LEU A 127 -2.27 -15.89 -4.83
CA LEU A 127 -2.25 -14.79 -3.89
C LEU A 127 -2.27 -15.31 -2.46
N TYR A 128 -1.39 -14.78 -1.63
CA TYR A 128 -1.34 -15.02 -0.20
C TYR A 128 -1.52 -13.70 0.55
N VAL A 129 -2.34 -13.71 1.58
CA VAL A 129 -2.53 -12.60 2.51
C VAL A 129 -2.22 -13.09 3.90
N ASP A 130 -1.26 -12.45 4.57
CA ASP A 130 -0.78 -12.84 5.90
C ASP A 130 -0.40 -14.32 5.99
N GLY A 131 0.18 -14.86 4.91
CA GLY A 131 0.62 -16.24 4.80
C GLY A 131 -0.47 -17.26 4.45
N GLU A 132 -1.71 -16.82 4.28
CA GLU A 132 -2.84 -17.68 3.90
C GLU A 132 -3.21 -17.49 2.43
N ARG A 133 -3.37 -18.60 1.73
CA ARG A 133 -3.78 -18.59 0.33
C ARG A 133 -5.21 -18.03 0.19
N VAL A 134 -5.37 -17.11 -0.75
CA VAL A 134 -6.68 -16.54 -1.11
C VAL A 134 -7.30 -17.37 -2.23
N GLU A 135 -8.51 -17.83 -2.01
CA GLU A 135 -9.29 -18.50 -3.06
C GLU A 135 -9.72 -17.49 -4.14
N LYS A 136 -9.75 -17.94 -5.39
CA LYS A 136 -10.24 -17.14 -6.52
C LYS A 136 -11.77 -17.18 -6.61
#